data_074d8378aa8065a50402d6ac67dd73a8
#
_entry.id   074d8378aa8065a50402d6ac67dd73a8
#
_cell.length_a   1.000
_cell.length_b   1.000
_cell.length_c   1.000
_cell.angle_alpha   90.00
_cell.angle_beta   90.00
_cell.angle_gamma   90.00
#
_symmetry.space_group_name_H-M   'P 1'
#
loop_
_entity.id
_entity.type
_entity.pdbx_description
1 polymer ?
#
loop_
_entity_poly.entity_id
_entity_poly.type
_entity_poly.pdbx_seq_one_letter_code
_entity_poly.pdbx_strand_id
1 'polypeptide(L)'
;GLSLVGSEMCIRDSINSLKKRTSEYHYADLAEIVDELTTEEGLYLIKLLDSEKTSDVLTELDDDTRDNILELLSVKEIVGEIDELDTDDAVDIISELPTERQEQIFAQMGDEKRIQNIKELLNYDENSAGGLMAKELVKVNENWTVTKCVKEMRQQASEVTRVHSIYVINDNEELIGRLSLKDLLTAENKSKIKSVYIPKVDYVFVTDKADEVAKLMTKYDLEAVPVVDSNKTVSYTHLRAHETQS
;
A
#
# COMPACT_ATOMS: atom_id res chain seq x y z
N GLY A 1 -26.58 6.11 -43.74
CA GLY A 1 -25.31 5.46 -43.37
C GLY A 1 -24.20 6.38 -42.86
N LEU A 2 -24.34 7.70 -43.13
CA LEU A 2 -23.28 8.68 -42.75
C LEU A 2 -23.46 9.30 -41.34
N SER A 3 -24.64 9.19 -40.73
CA SER A 3 -24.96 9.82 -39.44
C SER A 3 -24.42 9.02 -38.24
N LEU A 4 -24.41 7.71 -38.31
CA LEU A 4 -23.95 6.83 -37.19
C LEU A 4 -22.41 6.84 -37.04
N VAL A 5 -21.66 6.83 -38.15
CA VAL A 5 -20.17 6.83 -38.12
C VAL A 5 -19.63 8.16 -37.55
N GLY A 6 -20.33 9.28 -37.85
CA GLY A 6 -19.94 10.58 -37.30
C GLY A 6 -20.18 10.71 -35.80
N SER A 7 -21.26 10.11 -35.28
CA SER A 7 -21.58 10.13 -33.83
C SER A 7 -20.64 9.23 -33.03
N GLU A 8 -20.28 8.04 -33.54
CA GLU A 8 -19.33 7.13 -32.89
C GLU A 8 -17.91 7.73 -32.85
N MET A 9 -17.50 8.44 -33.89
CA MET A 9 -16.20 9.11 -33.92
C MET A 9 -16.16 10.29 -32.95
N CYS A 10 -17.22 11.10 -32.83
CA CYS A 10 -17.32 12.18 -31.85
C CYS A 10 -17.28 11.64 -30.41
N ILE A 11 -18.00 10.55 -30.12
CA ILE A 11 -18.04 9.94 -28.77
C ILE A 11 -16.64 9.41 -28.43
N ARG A 12 -15.99 8.70 -29.34
CA ARG A 12 -14.64 8.17 -29.12
C ARG A 12 -13.59 9.27 -28.90
N ASP A 13 -13.68 10.37 -29.66
CA ASP A 13 -12.79 11.52 -29.49
C ASP A 13 -13.04 12.23 -28.14
N SER A 14 -14.29 12.30 -27.67
CA SER A 14 -14.64 12.82 -26.35
C SER A 14 -14.10 11.94 -25.22
N ILE A 15 -14.22 10.61 -25.34
CA ILE A 15 -13.66 9.64 -24.38
C ILE A 15 -12.14 9.74 -24.33
N ASN A 16 -11.45 9.79 -25.46
CA ASN A 16 -10.01 9.91 -25.52
C ASN A 16 -9.53 11.25 -24.92
N SER A 17 -10.27 12.32 -25.15
CA SER A 17 -10.00 13.62 -24.54
C SER A 17 -10.18 13.58 -23.02
N LEU A 18 -11.23 12.90 -22.52
CA LEU A 18 -11.45 12.72 -21.09
C LEU A 18 -10.35 11.87 -20.44
N LYS A 19 -10.00 10.72 -21.04
CA LYS A 19 -8.87 9.89 -20.57
C LYS A 19 -7.56 10.66 -20.49
N LYS A 20 -7.26 11.48 -21.49
CA LYS A 20 -6.05 12.30 -21.48
C LYS A 20 -6.09 13.34 -20.36
N ARG A 21 -7.23 13.98 -20.14
CA ARG A 21 -7.37 14.97 -19.07
C ARG A 21 -7.25 14.32 -17.70
N THR A 22 -7.94 13.21 -17.44
CA THR A 22 -7.88 12.49 -16.16
C THR A 22 -6.49 11.94 -15.85
N SER A 23 -5.70 11.57 -16.88
CA SER A 23 -4.32 11.15 -16.64
C SER A 23 -3.40 12.26 -16.13
N GLU A 24 -3.75 13.53 -16.33
CA GLU A 24 -2.98 14.71 -15.90
C GLU A 24 -3.31 15.15 -14.46
N TYR A 25 -4.44 14.69 -13.87
CA TYR A 25 -4.86 15.02 -12.51
C TYR A 25 -4.18 14.09 -11.49
N HIS A 26 -3.97 14.61 -10.28
CA HIS A 26 -3.60 13.81 -9.14
C HIS A 26 -4.78 12.91 -8.71
N TYR A 27 -4.51 11.73 -8.17
CA TYR A 27 -5.56 10.80 -7.77
C TYR A 27 -6.48 11.39 -6.68
N ALA A 28 -5.93 12.13 -5.71
CA ALA A 28 -6.74 12.82 -4.69
C ALA A 28 -7.73 13.83 -5.30
N ASP A 29 -7.31 14.63 -6.32
CA ASP A 29 -8.23 15.55 -7.02
C ASP A 29 -9.32 14.76 -7.78
N LEU A 30 -9.00 13.56 -8.28
CA LEU A 30 -9.97 12.70 -8.95
C LEU A 30 -10.95 12.08 -7.96
N ALA A 31 -10.50 11.72 -6.76
CA ALA A 31 -11.37 11.23 -5.69
C ALA A 31 -12.40 12.29 -5.29
N GLU A 32 -11.96 13.53 -5.00
CA GLU A 32 -12.86 14.65 -4.73
C GLU A 32 -13.91 14.85 -5.85
N ILE A 33 -13.50 14.73 -7.12
CA ILE A 33 -14.44 14.82 -8.25
C ILE A 33 -15.43 13.66 -8.24
N VAL A 34 -14.97 12.42 -7.96
CA VAL A 34 -15.84 11.23 -7.93
C VAL A 34 -16.86 11.32 -6.79
N ASP A 35 -16.47 11.84 -5.62
CA ASP A 35 -17.36 12.04 -4.48
C ASP A 35 -18.48 13.04 -4.75
N GLU A 36 -18.27 13.99 -5.68
CA GLU A 36 -19.30 14.95 -6.11
C GLU A 36 -20.23 14.42 -7.24
N LEU A 37 -19.89 13.26 -7.85
CA LEU A 37 -20.64 12.68 -8.96
C LEU A 37 -21.74 11.71 -8.47
N THR A 38 -22.68 11.36 -9.37
CA THR A 38 -23.53 10.19 -9.12
C THR A 38 -22.70 8.92 -9.21
N THR A 39 -23.15 7.84 -8.55
CA THR A 39 -22.42 6.55 -8.54
C THR A 39 -22.14 6.04 -9.95
N GLU A 40 -23.10 6.21 -10.91
CA GLU A 40 -22.92 5.78 -12.30
C GLU A 40 -21.87 6.61 -13.03
N GLU A 41 -21.84 7.93 -12.80
CA GLU A 41 -20.87 8.84 -13.39
C GLU A 41 -19.47 8.60 -12.80
N GLY A 42 -19.38 8.41 -11.48
CA GLY A 42 -18.15 8.06 -10.76
C GLY A 42 -17.58 6.73 -11.26
N LEU A 43 -18.38 5.67 -11.33
CA LEU A 43 -17.99 4.39 -11.89
C LEU A 43 -17.50 4.50 -13.33
N TYR A 44 -18.19 5.31 -14.15
CA TYR A 44 -17.75 5.55 -15.53
C TYR A 44 -16.38 6.22 -15.58
N LEU A 45 -16.15 7.22 -14.73
CA LEU A 45 -14.85 7.92 -14.64
C LEU A 45 -13.74 6.95 -14.21
N ILE A 46 -13.96 6.15 -13.17
CA ILE A 46 -13.02 5.13 -12.66
C ILE A 46 -12.66 4.14 -13.77
N LYS A 47 -13.63 3.61 -14.52
CA LYS A 47 -13.38 2.69 -15.64
C LYS A 47 -12.62 3.30 -16.82
N LEU A 48 -12.40 4.61 -16.84
CA LEU A 48 -11.55 5.28 -17.83
C LEU A 48 -10.08 5.35 -17.40
N LEU A 49 -9.78 5.23 -16.11
CA LEU A 49 -8.43 5.27 -15.57
C LEU A 49 -7.68 3.96 -15.87
N ASP A 50 -6.37 3.98 -15.69
CA ASP A 50 -5.57 2.75 -15.60
C ASP A 50 -5.69 2.16 -14.20
N SER A 51 -5.25 0.90 -14.01
CA SER A 51 -5.43 0.17 -12.75
C SER A 51 -4.70 0.86 -11.61
N GLU A 52 -3.43 1.26 -11.78
CA GLU A 52 -2.66 1.96 -10.75
C GLU A 52 -3.38 3.21 -10.23
N LYS A 53 -3.86 4.05 -11.14
CA LYS A 53 -4.58 5.27 -10.76
C LYS A 53 -5.98 5.00 -10.19
N THR A 54 -6.66 3.97 -10.66
CA THR A 54 -7.95 3.52 -10.09
C THR A 54 -7.78 3.10 -8.64
N SER A 55 -6.76 2.31 -8.35
CA SER A 55 -6.44 1.84 -7.00
C SER A 55 -6.19 3.01 -6.06
N ASP A 56 -5.33 3.95 -6.45
CA ASP A 56 -5.06 5.17 -5.69
C ASP A 56 -6.32 6.03 -5.46
N VAL A 57 -7.22 6.13 -6.45
CA VAL A 57 -8.48 6.88 -6.31
C VAL A 57 -9.41 6.18 -5.33
N LEU A 58 -9.55 4.85 -5.40
CA LEU A 58 -10.43 4.08 -4.51
C LEU A 58 -10.02 4.22 -3.04
N THR A 59 -8.73 4.35 -2.73
CA THR A 59 -8.27 4.53 -1.35
C THR A 59 -8.54 5.93 -0.79
N GLU A 60 -8.72 6.92 -1.64
CA GLU A 60 -8.96 8.33 -1.25
C GLU A 60 -10.45 8.72 -1.28
N LEU A 61 -11.35 7.85 -1.77
CA LEU A 61 -12.81 8.12 -1.78
C LEU A 61 -13.38 8.12 -0.36
N ASP A 62 -14.44 8.93 -0.16
CA ASP A 62 -15.30 8.80 0.99
C ASP A 62 -15.90 7.39 1.08
N ASP A 63 -16.04 6.83 2.30
CA ASP A 63 -16.47 5.45 2.55
C ASP A 63 -17.79 5.11 1.83
N ASP A 64 -18.82 5.98 1.93
CA ASP A 64 -20.12 5.79 1.28
C ASP A 64 -20.01 5.73 -0.25
N THR A 65 -19.13 6.54 -0.85
CA THR A 65 -18.89 6.56 -2.30
C THR A 65 -18.14 5.31 -2.74
N ARG A 66 -17.11 4.93 -1.98
CA ARG A 66 -16.31 3.73 -2.22
C ARG A 66 -17.17 2.47 -2.18
N ASP A 67 -17.98 2.30 -1.16
CA ASP A 67 -18.91 1.17 -1.01
C ASP A 67 -19.85 1.04 -2.21
N ASN A 68 -20.51 2.13 -2.61
CA ASN A 68 -21.41 2.16 -3.76
C ASN A 68 -20.72 1.76 -5.07
N ILE A 69 -19.48 2.20 -5.26
CA ILE A 69 -18.68 1.87 -6.45
C ILE A 69 -18.23 0.41 -6.42
N LEU A 70 -17.74 -0.07 -5.27
CA LEU A 70 -17.33 -1.44 -5.08
C LEU A 70 -18.46 -2.44 -5.31
N GLU A 71 -19.70 -2.10 -4.94
CA GLU A 71 -20.87 -2.94 -5.23
C GLU A 71 -21.10 -3.16 -6.73
N LEU A 72 -20.78 -2.18 -7.56
CA LEU A 72 -21.00 -2.20 -9.01
C LEU A 72 -19.80 -2.77 -9.80
N LEU A 73 -18.62 -2.87 -9.20
CA LEU A 73 -17.46 -3.49 -9.80
C LEU A 73 -17.60 -5.02 -9.78
N SER A 74 -17.15 -5.69 -10.81
CA SER A 74 -17.03 -7.16 -10.81
C SER A 74 -15.87 -7.62 -9.93
N VAL A 75 -15.93 -8.84 -9.41
CA VAL A 75 -14.84 -9.44 -8.61
C VAL A 75 -13.50 -9.39 -9.36
N LYS A 76 -13.51 -9.58 -10.67
CA LYS A 76 -12.30 -9.50 -11.49
C LYS A 76 -11.71 -8.09 -11.56
N GLU A 77 -12.56 -7.07 -11.63
CA GLU A 77 -12.11 -5.67 -11.59
C GLU A 77 -11.50 -5.36 -10.22
N ILE A 78 -12.18 -5.72 -9.14
CA ILE A 78 -11.67 -5.51 -7.77
C ILE A 78 -10.31 -6.22 -7.55
N VAL A 79 -10.16 -7.46 -8.01
CA VAL A 79 -8.86 -8.18 -7.92
C VAL A 79 -7.77 -7.43 -8.67
N GLY A 80 -8.07 -6.89 -9.86
CA GLY A 80 -7.10 -6.10 -10.62
C GLY A 80 -6.62 -4.85 -9.87
N GLU A 81 -7.55 -4.17 -9.17
CA GLU A 81 -7.20 -2.99 -8.38
C GLU A 81 -6.44 -3.36 -7.09
N ILE A 82 -6.87 -4.38 -6.37
CA ILE A 82 -6.20 -4.87 -5.16
C ILE A 82 -4.76 -5.32 -5.43
N ASP A 83 -4.48 -5.89 -6.60
CA ASP A 83 -3.13 -6.36 -6.93
C ASP A 83 -2.10 -5.22 -7.07
N GLU A 84 -2.55 -3.98 -7.31
CA GLU A 84 -1.70 -2.78 -7.42
C GLU A 84 -1.48 -2.06 -6.07
N LEU A 85 -2.28 -2.35 -5.04
CA LEU A 85 -2.23 -1.69 -3.72
C LEU A 85 -1.18 -2.29 -2.77
N ASP A 86 -0.76 -1.54 -1.77
CA ASP A 86 -0.10 -2.09 -0.59
C ASP A 86 -1.11 -2.94 0.22
N THR A 87 -0.65 -3.81 1.12
CA THR A 87 -1.54 -4.78 1.79
C THR A 87 -2.49 -4.14 2.79
N ASP A 88 -2.15 -3.02 3.41
CA ASP A 88 -3.02 -2.21 4.28
C ASP A 88 -4.20 -1.65 3.47
N ASP A 89 -3.93 -0.91 2.40
CA ASP A 89 -4.95 -0.35 1.51
C ASP A 89 -5.86 -1.47 0.92
N ALA A 90 -5.28 -2.63 0.58
CA ALA A 90 -6.04 -3.79 0.12
C ALA A 90 -6.96 -4.37 1.21
N VAL A 91 -6.53 -4.36 2.47
CA VAL A 91 -7.31 -4.80 3.63
C VAL A 91 -8.49 -3.87 3.86
N ASP A 92 -8.28 -2.56 3.78
CA ASP A 92 -9.36 -1.57 3.96
C ASP A 92 -10.48 -1.81 2.95
N ILE A 93 -10.16 -1.95 1.67
CA ILE A 93 -11.15 -2.26 0.63
C ILE A 93 -11.84 -3.61 0.86
N ILE A 94 -11.10 -4.66 1.24
CA ILE A 94 -11.67 -6.00 1.41
C ILE A 94 -12.54 -6.06 2.68
N SER A 95 -12.18 -5.36 3.75
CA SER A 95 -12.92 -5.37 5.02
C SER A 95 -14.36 -4.84 4.87
N GLU A 96 -14.57 -3.88 3.99
CA GLU A 96 -15.88 -3.29 3.68
C GLU A 96 -16.81 -4.25 2.91
N LEU A 97 -16.25 -5.26 2.23
CA LEU A 97 -17.03 -6.17 1.40
C LEU A 97 -17.71 -7.30 2.21
N PRO A 98 -18.90 -7.76 1.81
CA PRO A 98 -19.51 -8.95 2.38
C PRO A 98 -18.61 -10.19 2.29
N THR A 99 -18.61 -11.04 3.33
CA THR A 99 -17.73 -12.23 3.45
C THR A 99 -17.75 -13.12 2.19
N GLU A 100 -18.94 -13.32 1.59
CA GLU A 100 -19.06 -14.11 0.35
C GLU A 100 -18.24 -13.51 -0.79
N ARG A 101 -18.21 -12.18 -0.86
CA ARG A 101 -17.48 -11.45 -1.90
C ARG A 101 -15.97 -11.46 -1.64
N GLN A 102 -15.55 -11.35 -0.37
CA GLN A 102 -14.16 -11.54 0.03
C GLN A 102 -13.64 -12.92 -0.39
N GLU A 103 -14.42 -13.99 -0.15
CA GLU A 103 -14.04 -15.36 -0.56
C GLU A 103 -13.91 -15.49 -2.09
N GLN A 104 -14.79 -14.85 -2.86
CA GLN A 104 -14.70 -14.83 -4.32
C GLN A 104 -13.45 -14.09 -4.82
N ILE A 105 -13.08 -12.99 -4.17
CA ILE A 105 -11.85 -12.24 -4.47
C ILE A 105 -10.63 -13.11 -4.19
N PHE A 106 -10.52 -13.70 -2.99
CA PHE A 106 -9.40 -14.58 -2.65
C PHE A 106 -9.28 -15.80 -3.57
N ALA A 107 -10.40 -16.32 -4.07
CA ALA A 107 -10.41 -17.42 -5.03
C ALA A 107 -9.90 -17.02 -6.43
N GLN A 108 -9.94 -15.73 -6.78
CA GLN A 108 -9.48 -15.23 -8.09
C GLN A 108 -8.09 -14.60 -8.05
N MET A 109 -7.58 -14.21 -6.87
CA MET A 109 -6.20 -13.75 -6.71
C MET A 109 -5.21 -14.88 -7.00
N GLY A 110 -4.10 -14.54 -7.66
CA GLY A 110 -3.09 -15.53 -8.09
C GLY A 110 -1.93 -15.72 -7.12
N ASP A 111 -1.70 -14.77 -6.20
CA ASP A 111 -0.58 -14.77 -5.26
C ASP A 111 -1.02 -15.31 -3.88
N GLU A 112 -0.70 -16.58 -3.60
CA GLU A 112 -1.01 -17.22 -2.32
C GLU A 112 -0.37 -16.52 -1.11
N LYS A 113 0.84 -15.97 -1.28
CA LYS A 113 1.52 -15.24 -0.19
C LYS A 113 0.79 -13.96 0.13
N ARG A 114 0.38 -13.20 -0.90
CA ARG A 114 -0.40 -11.98 -0.73
C ARG A 114 -1.75 -12.25 -0.07
N ILE A 115 -2.46 -13.29 -0.51
CA ILE A 115 -3.72 -13.73 0.12
C ILE A 115 -3.54 -14.04 1.61
N GLN A 116 -2.47 -14.75 1.97
CA GLN A 116 -2.17 -15.04 3.37
C GLN A 116 -1.86 -13.78 4.17
N ASN A 117 -1.12 -12.84 3.60
CA ASN A 117 -0.80 -11.56 4.21
C ASN A 117 -2.08 -10.76 4.51
N ILE A 118 -2.95 -10.58 3.52
CA ILE A 118 -4.23 -9.87 3.68
C ILE A 118 -5.11 -10.55 4.73
N LYS A 119 -5.26 -11.88 4.66
CA LYS A 119 -6.06 -12.64 5.64
C LYS A 119 -5.51 -12.54 7.06
N GLU A 120 -4.20 -12.44 7.22
CA GLU A 120 -3.60 -12.23 8.53
C GLU A 120 -3.90 -10.84 9.06
N LEU A 121 -3.80 -9.80 8.22
CA LEU A 121 -4.10 -8.42 8.59
C LEU A 121 -5.57 -8.25 9.00
N LEU A 122 -6.50 -8.85 8.27
CA LEU A 122 -7.95 -8.86 8.61
C LEU A 122 -8.29 -9.46 9.99
N ASN A 123 -7.36 -10.16 10.66
CA ASN A 123 -7.58 -10.68 12.01
C ASN A 123 -7.16 -9.72 13.13
N TYR A 124 -6.49 -8.61 12.82
CA TYR A 124 -6.15 -7.60 13.82
C TYR A 124 -7.31 -6.63 14.05
N ASP A 125 -7.28 -5.97 15.19
CA ASP A 125 -8.22 -4.88 15.52
C ASP A 125 -7.88 -3.66 14.64
N GLU A 126 -8.86 -3.11 13.95
CA GLU A 126 -8.70 -1.93 13.06
C GLU A 126 -8.07 -0.73 13.78
N ASN A 127 -8.30 -0.60 15.08
CA ASN A 127 -7.74 0.48 15.91
C ASN A 127 -6.39 0.11 16.55
N SER A 128 -5.72 -0.92 16.05
CA SER A 128 -4.38 -1.33 16.51
C SER A 128 -3.32 -1.10 15.44
N ALA A 129 -2.06 -1.04 15.87
CA ALA A 129 -0.93 -1.01 14.94
C ALA A 129 -0.94 -2.20 13.97
N GLY A 130 -1.45 -3.35 14.41
CA GLY A 130 -1.59 -4.55 13.59
C GLY A 130 -2.66 -4.43 12.50
N GLY A 131 -3.75 -3.70 12.76
CA GLY A 131 -4.81 -3.46 11.76
C GLY A 131 -4.41 -2.43 10.70
N LEU A 132 -3.57 -1.48 11.07
CA LEU A 132 -3.14 -0.37 10.22
C LEU A 132 -1.78 -0.59 9.54
N MET A 133 -1.16 -1.77 9.63
CA MET A 133 0.19 -2.02 9.13
C MET A 133 0.21 -2.60 7.73
N ALA A 134 1.17 -2.17 6.92
CA ALA A 134 1.48 -2.81 5.63
C ALA A 134 2.53 -3.92 5.78
N LYS A 135 2.49 -4.94 4.94
CA LYS A 135 3.47 -6.04 4.93
C LYS A 135 4.63 -5.82 3.95
N GLU A 136 4.61 -4.76 3.22
CA GLU A 136 5.62 -4.35 2.26
C GLU A 136 6.87 -3.81 2.99
N LEU A 137 7.90 -4.64 3.14
CA LEU A 137 9.05 -4.39 4.00
C LEU A 137 10.37 -4.60 3.26
N VAL A 138 11.28 -3.64 3.40
CA VAL A 138 12.68 -3.84 3.02
C VAL A 138 13.52 -4.10 4.26
N LYS A 139 13.94 -5.35 4.45
CA LYS A 139 14.79 -5.78 5.56
C LYS A 139 16.10 -6.38 5.09
N VAL A 140 17.16 -6.15 5.87
CA VAL A 140 18.51 -6.62 5.60
C VAL A 140 19.15 -7.21 6.84
N ASN A 141 19.95 -8.26 6.65
CA ASN A 141 20.61 -8.91 7.78
C ASN A 141 21.94 -8.20 8.10
N GLU A 142 22.24 -8.01 9.39
CA GLU A 142 23.46 -7.35 9.88
C GLU A 142 24.76 -8.02 9.40
N ASN A 143 24.73 -9.32 9.13
CA ASN A 143 25.89 -10.10 8.71
C ASN A 143 26.16 -10.04 7.19
N TRP A 144 25.26 -9.42 6.41
CA TRP A 144 25.49 -9.24 4.98
C TRP A 144 26.59 -8.21 4.71
N THR A 145 27.27 -8.37 3.58
CA THR A 145 28.12 -7.31 3.05
C THR A 145 27.29 -6.24 2.37
N VAL A 146 27.83 -5.02 2.25
CA VAL A 146 27.19 -3.92 1.51
C VAL A 146 26.80 -4.37 0.10
N THR A 147 27.68 -5.08 -0.61
CA THR A 147 27.39 -5.61 -1.95
C THR A 147 26.18 -6.54 -1.96
N LYS A 148 26.10 -7.49 -1.00
CA LYS A 148 24.96 -8.39 -0.87
C LYS A 148 23.70 -7.62 -0.51
N CYS A 149 23.79 -6.70 0.44
CA CYS A 149 22.70 -5.86 0.89
C CYS A 149 22.05 -5.10 -0.30
N VAL A 150 22.83 -4.40 -1.11
CA VAL A 150 22.33 -3.69 -2.29
C VAL A 150 21.62 -4.61 -3.28
N LYS A 151 22.14 -5.83 -3.48
CA LYS A 151 21.51 -6.82 -4.37
C LYS A 151 20.14 -7.25 -3.86
N GLU A 152 20.06 -7.64 -2.59
CA GLU A 152 18.83 -8.12 -1.95
C GLU A 152 17.78 -6.99 -1.85
N MET A 153 18.22 -5.77 -1.51
CA MET A 153 17.35 -4.59 -1.48
C MET A 153 16.73 -4.29 -2.85
N ARG A 154 17.49 -4.41 -3.94
CA ARG A 154 16.94 -4.19 -5.29
C ARG A 154 15.85 -5.19 -5.63
N GLN A 155 15.96 -6.41 -5.18
CA GLN A 155 14.94 -7.42 -5.37
C GLN A 155 13.69 -7.10 -4.53
N GLN A 156 13.86 -6.79 -3.24
CA GLN A 156 12.74 -6.43 -2.36
C GLN A 156 12.05 -5.13 -2.80
N ALA A 157 12.82 -4.13 -3.22
CA ALA A 157 12.29 -2.84 -3.67
C ALA A 157 11.45 -2.93 -4.96
N SER A 158 11.57 -4.01 -5.73
CA SER A 158 10.67 -4.25 -6.87
C SER A 158 9.32 -4.86 -6.48
N GLU A 159 9.18 -5.28 -5.23
CA GLU A 159 7.96 -5.89 -4.68
C GLU A 159 7.19 -4.92 -3.77
N VAL A 160 7.68 -3.69 -3.59
CA VAL A 160 7.07 -2.68 -2.72
C VAL A 160 6.84 -1.38 -3.49
N THR A 161 5.76 -0.70 -3.22
CA THR A 161 5.39 0.57 -3.87
C THR A 161 6.37 1.68 -3.50
N ARG A 162 6.79 1.75 -2.23
CA ARG A 162 7.75 2.74 -1.72
C ARG A 162 8.70 2.12 -0.70
N VAL A 163 9.95 2.62 -0.69
CA VAL A 163 10.94 2.25 0.34
C VAL A 163 11.10 3.44 1.30
N HIS A 164 10.34 3.44 2.39
CA HIS A 164 10.43 4.48 3.42
C HIS A 164 11.64 4.29 4.32
N SER A 165 11.89 3.06 4.76
CA SER A 165 13.00 2.71 5.63
C SER A 165 13.56 1.35 5.29
N ILE A 166 14.84 1.15 5.59
CA ILE A 166 15.49 -0.15 5.47
C ILE A 166 15.79 -0.62 6.88
N TYR A 167 15.15 -1.71 7.31
CA TYR A 167 15.32 -2.25 8.64
C TYR A 167 16.41 -3.29 8.69
N VAL A 168 17.18 -3.29 9.80
CA VAL A 168 18.25 -4.24 10.02
C VAL A 168 17.83 -5.26 11.05
N ILE A 169 17.95 -6.52 10.68
CA ILE A 169 17.62 -7.68 11.51
C ILE A 169 18.87 -8.50 11.81
N ASN A 170 18.83 -9.21 12.92
CA ASN A 170 19.83 -10.22 13.25
C ASN A 170 19.48 -11.60 12.63
N ASP A 171 20.27 -12.64 12.93
CA ASP A 171 20.03 -13.99 12.44
C ASP A 171 18.77 -14.67 13.03
N ASN A 172 18.19 -14.10 14.09
CA ASN A 172 16.90 -14.53 14.67
C ASN A 172 15.69 -13.74 14.12
N GLU A 173 15.87 -12.96 13.07
CA GLU A 173 14.86 -12.06 12.50
C GLU A 173 14.41 -10.90 13.43
N GLU A 174 15.14 -10.65 14.54
CA GLU A 174 14.80 -9.56 15.46
C GLU A 174 15.28 -8.22 14.93
N LEU A 175 14.46 -7.18 15.09
CA LEU A 175 14.79 -5.80 14.74
C LEU A 175 15.91 -5.27 15.62
N ILE A 176 17.02 -4.87 15.02
CA ILE A 176 18.18 -4.33 15.74
C ILE A 176 18.54 -2.89 15.34
N GLY A 177 17.98 -2.37 14.26
CA GLY A 177 18.24 -1.01 13.83
C GLY A 177 17.69 -0.68 12.44
N ARG A 178 18.13 0.46 11.92
CA ARG A 178 17.77 0.91 10.56
C ARG A 178 19.04 1.23 9.76
N LEU A 179 18.94 1.14 8.44
CA LEU A 179 20.01 1.46 7.53
C LEU A 179 19.68 2.73 6.75
N SER A 180 20.56 3.71 6.82
CA SER A 180 20.46 4.91 6.00
C SER A 180 20.97 4.62 4.59
N LEU A 181 20.23 5.03 3.57
CA LEU A 181 20.67 4.92 2.18
C LEU A 181 22.01 5.67 1.96
N LYS A 182 22.19 6.82 2.61
CA LYS A 182 23.45 7.59 2.57
C LYS A 182 24.61 6.77 3.10
N ASP A 183 24.43 6.15 4.29
CA ASP A 183 25.51 5.38 4.91
C ASP A 183 25.82 4.12 4.11
N LEU A 184 24.80 3.48 3.52
CA LEU A 184 24.99 2.35 2.60
C LEU A 184 25.78 2.73 1.35
N LEU A 185 25.47 3.89 0.74
CA LEU A 185 26.15 4.35 -0.49
C LEU A 185 27.59 4.81 -0.27
N THR A 186 27.92 5.24 0.95
CA THR A 186 29.27 5.73 1.32
C THR A 186 30.14 4.65 1.94
N ALA A 187 29.57 3.51 2.33
CA ALA A 187 30.30 2.41 2.92
C ALA A 187 31.11 1.62 1.89
N GLU A 188 32.18 0.99 2.33
CA GLU A 188 32.98 0.09 1.49
C GLU A 188 32.17 -1.18 1.13
N ASN A 189 32.25 -1.63 -0.10
CA ASN A 189 31.52 -2.76 -0.64
C ASN A 189 31.68 -4.07 0.17
N LYS A 190 32.82 -4.26 0.82
CA LYS A 190 33.14 -5.46 1.62
C LYS A 190 32.76 -5.32 3.09
N SER A 191 32.44 -4.13 3.56
CA SER A 191 31.99 -3.90 4.94
C SER A 191 30.72 -4.68 5.24
N LYS A 192 30.57 -5.13 6.46
CA LYS A 192 29.32 -5.76 6.92
C LYS A 192 28.33 -4.70 7.38
N ILE A 193 27.05 -4.96 7.19
CA ILE A 193 25.96 -4.06 7.60
C ILE A 193 26.06 -3.72 9.09
N LYS A 194 26.49 -4.65 9.94
CA LYS A 194 26.70 -4.43 11.38
C LYS A 194 27.67 -3.30 11.74
N SER A 195 28.51 -2.86 10.80
CA SER A 195 29.40 -1.71 11.00
C SER A 195 28.87 -0.41 10.38
N VAL A 196 27.72 -0.46 9.73
CA VAL A 196 27.17 0.66 8.94
C VAL A 196 25.80 1.12 9.47
N TYR A 197 24.97 0.22 10.00
CA TYR A 197 23.61 0.53 10.41
C TYR A 197 23.57 1.41 11.66
N ILE A 198 22.45 2.11 11.84
CA ILE A 198 22.17 2.94 13.01
C ILE A 198 21.46 2.03 14.04
N PRO A 199 22.11 1.72 15.18
CA PRO A 199 21.48 1.01 16.27
C PRO A 199 20.46 1.97 16.95
N LYS A 200 19.35 1.49 17.37
CA LYS A 200 18.17 2.20 17.85
C LYS A 200 17.25 2.64 16.73
N VAL A 201 16.14 2.00 16.69
CA VAL A 201 14.97 2.36 15.91
C VAL A 201 13.79 2.31 16.88
N ASP A 202 12.98 3.35 16.87
CA ASP A 202 11.70 3.31 17.57
C ASP A 202 10.80 2.31 16.85
N TYR A 203 10.06 1.51 17.59
CA TYR A 203 9.15 0.49 17.06
C TYR A 203 7.89 0.45 17.92
N VAL A 204 6.83 -0.11 17.39
CA VAL A 204 5.56 -0.37 18.09
C VAL A 204 5.22 -1.86 18.00
N PHE A 205 4.39 -2.34 18.94
CA PHE A 205 3.88 -3.71 18.90
C PHE A 205 2.57 -3.77 18.11
N VAL A 206 2.29 -4.91 17.49
CA VAL A 206 1.02 -5.17 16.78
C VAL A 206 -0.22 -4.85 17.63
N THR A 207 -0.10 -4.91 18.96
CA THR A 207 -1.19 -4.67 19.90
C THR A 207 -1.31 -3.21 20.38
N ASP A 208 -0.37 -2.35 19.99
CA ASP A 208 -0.39 -0.96 20.40
C ASP A 208 -1.56 -0.24 19.71
N LYS A 209 -2.18 0.72 20.41
CA LYS A 209 -3.33 1.44 19.88
C LYS A 209 -2.91 2.46 18.82
N ALA A 210 -3.70 2.60 17.78
CA ALA A 210 -3.51 3.56 16.70
C ALA A 210 -3.20 4.97 17.21
N ASP A 211 -3.98 5.48 18.17
CA ASP A 211 -3.78 6.79 18.80
C ASP A 211 -2.42 6.97 19.48
N GLU A 212 -1.88 5.92 20.10
CA GLU A 212 -0.59 5.97 20.79
C GLU A 212 0.54 5.99 19.75
N VAL A 213 0.37 5.23 18.67
CA VAL A 213 1.29 5.20 17.55
C VAL A 213 1.30 6.55 16.84
N ALA A 214 0.14 7.15 16.56
CA ALA A 214 0.01 8.49 15.98
C ALA A 214 0.76 9.55 16.80
N LYS A 215 0.59 9.53 18.12
CA LYS A 215 1.29 10.42 19.04
C LYS A 215 2.80 10.22 19.02
N LEU A 216 3.27 8.97 18.90
CA LEU A 216 4.68 8.64 18.80
C LEU A 216 5.26 9.16 17.47
N MET A 217 4.58 8.91 16.36
CA MET A 217 5.00 9.37 15.03
C MET A 217 5.06 10.90 14.97
N THR A 218 4.02 11.59 15.42
CA THR A 218 3.97 13.06 15.49
C THR A 218 5.08 13.62 16.40
N LYS A 219 5.31 13.02 17.57
CA LYS A 219 6.32 13.50 18.53
C LYS A 219 7.74 13.43 17.98
N TYR A 220 8.05 12.42 17.20
CA TYR A 220 9.39 12.17 16.69
C TYR A 220 9.55 12.50 15.21
N ASP A 221 8.52 13.07 14.58
CA ASP A 221 8.49 13.41 13.15
C ASP A 221 8.85 12.20 12.27
N LEU A 222 8.16 11.09 12.52
CA LEU A 222 8.38 9.84 11.81
C LEU A 222 7.40 9.71 10.64
N GLU A 223 7.91 9.47 9.45
CA GLU A 223 7.10 9.13 8.27
C GLU A 223 6.62 7.67 8.33
N ALA A 224 7.39 6.81 8.99
CA ALA A 224 7.10 5.39 9.12
C ALA A 224 7.70 4.84 10.42
N VAL A 225 7.00 3.89 11.05
CA VAL A 225 7.46 3.19 12.25
C VAL A 225 7.32 1.67 12.06
N PRO A 226 8.35 0.86 12.37
CA PRO A 226 8.25 -0.58 12.23
C PRO A 226 7.36 -1.18 13.31
N VAL A 227 6.49 -2.10 12.90
CA VAL A 227 5.64 -2.88 13.78
C VAL A 227 6.28 -4.24 14.03
N VAL A 228 6.34 -4.65 15.29
CA VAL A 228 6.96 -5.91 15.69
C VAL A 228 6.00 -6.79 16.50
N ASP A 229 6.23 -8.09 16.47
CA ASP A 229 5.56 -9.03 17.35
C ASP A 229 6.15 -9.03 18.78
N SER A 230 5.63 -9.88 19.66
CA SER A 230 6.11 -10.05 21.03
C SER A 230 7.57 -10.51 21.13
N ASN A 231 8.12 -11.10 20.07
CA ASN A 231 9.52 -11.57 19.98
C ASN A 231 10.43 -10.51 19.38
N LYS A 232 9.92 -9.32 19.08
CA LYS A 232 10.61 -8.26 18.33
C LYS A 232 10.98 -8.65 16.91
N THR A 233 10.34 -9.66 16.36
CA THR A 233 10.49 -10.00 14.96
C THR A 233 9.82 -8.92 14.14
N VAL A 234 10.53 -8.35 13.16
CA VAL A 234 9.94 -7.40 12.23
C VAL A 234 9.04 -8.20 11.31
N SER A 235 7.79 -8.19 11.61
CA SER A 235 6.80 -8.83 10.78
C SER A 235 6.27 -7.88 9.71
N TYR A 236 6.40 -6.54 9.92
CA TYR A 236 5.60 -5.57 9.20
C TYR A 236 6.25 -4.19 9.15
N THR A 237 5.89 -3.38 8.15
CA THR A 237 6.20 -1.97 8.08
C THR A 237 4.95 -1.13 8.18
N HIS A 238 5.18 -0.07 8.53
CA HIS A 238 4.82 1.30 8.77
C HIS A 238 3.31 1.57 8.70
N LEU A 239 2.93 2.22 9.76
CA LEU A 239 1.79 3.11 9.78
C LEU A 239 2.21 4.40 9.07
N ARG A 240 1.42 4.85 8.11
CA ARG A 240 1.58 6.19 7.53
C ARG A 240 0.98 7.21 8.48
N ALA A 241 1.57 8.40 8.54
CA ALA A 241 1.06 9.47 9.40
C ALA A 241 -0.37 9.92 9.04
N HIS A 242 -0.87 9.58 7.85
CA HIS A 242 -2.22 9.88 7.39
C HIS A 242 -3.29 8.94 7.96
N GLU A 243 -2.98 7.67 8.19
CA GLU A 243 -3.91 6.64 8.67
C GLU A 243 -4.23 6.77 10.17
N THR A 244 -3.43 7.54 10.90
CA THR A 244 -3.58 7.72 12.35
C THR A 244 -4.36 8.97 12.75
N GLN A 245 -4.96 9.71 11.81
CA GLN A 245 -5.68 10.97 12.08
C GLN A 245 -7.20 10.89 11.83
N SER A 246 -7.75 9.74 11.48
CA SER A 246 -9.20 9.52 11.35
C SER A 246 -9.90 9.25 12.68
#